data_99621704564962f3d53156aac72861af
#
_entry.id   99621704564962f3d53156aac72861af
#
_cell.length_a   1.000
_cell.length_b   1.000
_cell.length_c   1.000
_cell.angle_alpha   90.00
_cell.angle_beta   90.00
_cell.angle_gamma   90.00
#
_symmetry.space_group_name_H-M   'P 1'
#
loop_
_entity.id
_entity.type
_entity.pdbx_description
1 polymer ?
#
loop_
_entity_poly.entity_id
_entity_poly.type
_entity_poly.pdbx_seq_one_letter_code
_entity_poly.pdbx_strand_id
1 'polypeptide(L)' 'MAKKKDEPDEETLAIIHWCIELEGYLVEGGATQAQAQEFIEAEIEDLTDQFYDGITPEEAAHKALAD' A
#
# COMPACT_ATOMS: atom_id res chain seq x y z
N MET A 1 -1.02 2.85 29.65
CA MET A 1 -1.24 2.62 29.15
C MET A 1 -1.09 1.90 28.38
N ALA A 2 -1.45 1.44 28.26
CA ALA A 2 -0.91 0.83 27.55
C ALA A 2 -1.54 0.30 26.43
N LYS A 3 -0.96 0.37 25.35
CA LYS A 3 -1.42 -0.16 24.24
C LYS A 3 -1.29 -1.59 24.29
N LYS A 4 -2.16 -2.34 23.69
CA LYS A 4 -2.01 -3.75 23.58
C LYS A 4 -0.94 -4.04 22.62
N LYS A 5 -0.09 -4.98 22.96
CA LYS A 5 1.01 -5.26 22.12
C LYS A 5 0.66 -5.97 20.88
N ASP A 6 -0.37 -6.76 20.88
CA ASP A 6 -0.74 -7.54 19.69
C ASP A 6 -1.72 -6.83 18.79
N GLU A 7 -2.00 -5.56 19.07
CA GLU A 7 -2.86 -4.78 18.22
C GLU A 7 -2.07 -3.69 17.53
N PRO A 8 -2.16 -3.59 16.19
CA PRO A 8 -1.47 -2.49 15.51
C PRO A 8 -2.16 -1.18 15.87
N ASP A 9 -1.41 -0.10 15.83
CA ASP A 9 -2.00 1.20 16.07
C ASP A 9 -2.74 1.66 14.81
N GLU A 10 -3.43 2.80 14.95
CA GLU A 10 -4.25 3.29 13.85
C GLU A 10 -3.45 3.58 12.60
N GLU A 11 -2.26 4.09 12.80
CA GLU A 11 -1.42 4.43 11.67
C GLU A 11 -1.02 3.18 10.90
N THR A 12 -0.66 2.14 11.63
CA THR A 12 -0.30 0.88 10.99
C THR A 12 -1.48 0.30 10.23
N LEU A 13 -2.66 0.35 10.83
CA LEU A 13 -3.85 -0.14 10.15
C LEU A 13 -4.14 0.67 8.90
N ALA A 14 -3.95 1.97 8.96
CA ALA A 14 -4.20 2.82 7.82
C ALA A 14 -3.25 2.47 6.67
N ILE A 15 -1.98 2.24 6.98
CA ILE A 15 -1.03 1.86 5.96
C ILE A 15 -1.37 0.51 5.36
N ILE A 16 -1.78 -0.44 6.20
CA ILE A 16 -2.16 -1.75 5.71
C ILE A 16 -3.34 -1.65 4.75
N HIS A 17 -4.36 -0.88 5.13
CA HIS A 17 -5.52 -0.70 4.26
C HIS A 17 -5.13 -0.01 2.96
N TRP A 18 -4.25 0.98 3.05
CA TRP A 18 -3.75 1.67 1.88
C TRP A 18 -3.08 0.70 0.92
N CYS A 19 -2.26 -0.20 1.46
CA CYS A 19 -1.58 -1.18 0.63
C CYS A 19 -2.54 -2.19 0.02
N ILE A 20 -3.57 -2.59 0.76
CA ILE A 20 -4.56 -3.51 0.23
C ILE A 20 -5.31 -2.88 -0.93
N GLU A 21 -5.66 -1.61 -0.79
CA GLU A 21 -6.34 -0.92 -1.88
C GLU A 21 -5.42 -0.77 -3.08
N LEU A 22 -4.15 -0.47 -2.82
CA LEU A 22 -3.18 -0.38 -3.90
C LEU A 22 -3.08 -1.69 -4.66
N GLU A 23 -3.03 -2.79 -3.93
CA GLU A 23 -2.98 -4.10 -4.56
C GLU A 23 -4.18 -4.30 -5.49
N GLY A 24 -5.36 -3.91 -5.02
CA GLY A 24 -6.56 -4.05 -5.83
C GLY A 24 -6.48 -3.25 -7.11
N TYR A 25 -6.00 -2.03 -7.02
CA TYR A 25 -5.87 -1.20 -8.22
C TYR A 25 -4.83 -1.78 -9.20
N LEU A 26 -3.75 -2.32 -8.68
CA LEU A 26 -2.74 -2.92 -9.55
C LEU A 26 -3.30 -4.12 -10.28
N VAL A 27 -4.07 -4.95 -9.58
CA VAL A 27 -4.68 -6.12 -10.20
C VAL A 27 -5.68 -5.68 -11.27
N GLU A 28 -6.46 -4.67 -10.98
CA GLU A 28 -7.39 -4.16 -11.96
C GLU A 28 -6.67 -3.63 -13.19
N GLY A 29 -5.47 -3.13 -13.02
CA GLY A 29 -4.68 -2.63 -14.13
C GLY A 29 -3.97 -3.69 -14.92
N GLY A 30 -4.11 -4.95 -14.54
CA GLY A 30 -3.54 -6.04 -15.31
C GLY A 30 -2.51 -6.89 -14.60
N ALA A 31 -2.10 -6.51 -13.40
CA ALA A 31 -1.11 -7.29 -12.68
C ALA A 31 -1.79 -8.49 -12.01
N THR A 32 -1.01 -9.55 -11.83
CA THR A 32 -1.51 -10.63 -11.01
C THR A 32 -1.38 -10.26 -9.54
N GLN A 33 -2.10 -10.98 -8.69
CA GLN A 33 -2.01 -10.72 -7.27
C GLN A 33 -0.58 -10.89 -6.77
N ALA A 34 0.09 -11.92 -7.25
CA ALA A 34 1.48 -12.15 -6.84
C ALA A 34 2.38 -11.00 -7.29
N GLN A 35 2.17 -10.50 -8.49
CA GLN A 35 2.96 -9.38 -8.97
C GLN A 35 2.70 -8.13 -8.16
N ALA A 36 1.45 -7.89 -7.82
CA ALA A 36 1.12 -6.72 -7.02
C ALA A 36 1.76 -6.80 -5.64
N GLN A 37 1.71 -7.97 -5.03
CA GLN A 37 2.32 -8.15 -3.72
C GLN A 37 3.83 -7.98 -3.78
N GLU A 38 4.45 -8.52 -4.80
CA GLU A 38 5.88 -8.36 -4.98
C GLU A 38 6.26 -6.90 -5.14
N PHE A 39 5.48 -6.17 -5.92
CA PHE A 39 5.74 -4.76 -6.13
C PHE A 39 5.64 -4.01 -4.81
N ILE A 40 4.60 -4.29 -4.04
CA ILE A 40 4.40 -3.60 -2.78
C ILE A 40 5.55 -3.88 -1.82
N GLU A 41 5.98 -5.13 -1.75
CA GLU A 41 7.08 -5.47 -0.87
C GLU A 41 8.37 -4.82 -1.30
N ALA A 42 8.62 -4.79 -2.59
CA ALA A 42 9.86 -4.20 -3.09
C ALA A 42 9.90 -2.70 -2.90
N GLU A 43 8.74 -2.05 -2.98
CA GLU A 43 8.68 -0.60 -2.93
C GLU A 43 8.07 -0.09 -1.64
N ILE A 44 8.10 -0.89 -0.59
CA ILE A 44 7.34 -0.54 0.61
C ILE A 44 7.83 0.78 1.21
N GLU A 45 9.10 1.08 1.12
CA GLU A 45 9.60 2.33 1.67
C GLU A 45 9.09 3.54 0.90
N ASP A 46 9.13 3.45 -0.42
CA ASP A 46 8.57 4.52 -1.24
C ASP A 46 7.07 4.66 -1.05
N LEU A 47 6.39 3.52 -0.94
CA LEU A 47 4.95 3.55 -0.77
C LEU A 47 4.57 4.14 0.57
N THR A 48 5.35 3.87 1.60
CA THR A 48 5.11 4.47 2.89
C THR A 48 5.25 5.98 2.82
N ASP A 49 6.27 6.46 2.11
CA ASP A 49 6.44 7.89 1.90
C ASP A 49 5.24 8.49 1.17
N GLN A 50 4.75 7.79 0.14
CA GLN A 50 3.60 8.26 -0.59
C GLN A 50 2.36 8.32 0.30
N PHE A 51 2.22 7.33 1.17
CA PHE A 51 1.11 7.32 2.11
C PHE A 51 1.14 8.58 2.98
N TYR A 52 2.31 8.90 3.52
CA TYR A 52 2.42 10.08 4.37
C TYR A 52 2.30 11.38 3.60
N ASP A 53 2.62 11.37 2.33
CA ASP A 53 2.45 12.54 1.48
C ASP A 53 1.01 12.79 1.07
N GLY A 54 0.12 11.86 1.40
CA GLY A 54 -1.27 12.03 1.07
C GLY A 54 -1.64 11.53 -0.32
N ILE A 55 -0.75 10.76 -0.95
CA ILE A 55 -1.05 10.20 -2.25
C ILE A 55 -2.02 9.04 -2.07
N THR A 56 -3.06 9.01 -2.90
CA THR A 56 -4.06 7.96 -2.80
C THR A 56 -3.53 6.67 -3.40
N PRO A 57 -4.10 5.51 -3.00
CA PRO A 57 -3.69 4.25 -3.62
C PRO A 57 -3.93 4.24 -5.12
N GLU A 58 -4.98 4.91 -5.56
CA GLU A 58 -5.25 4.98 -6.99
C GLU A 58 -4.14 5.71 -7.73
N GLU A 59 -3.69 6.83 -7.18
CA GLU A 59 -2.59 7.58 -7.79
C GLU A 59 -1.30 6.77 -7.77
N ALA A 60 -1.06 6.08 -6.66
CA ALA A 60 0.14 5.27 -6.57
C ALA A 60 0.13 4.17 -7.61
N ALA A 61 -1.02 3.54 -7.82
CA ALA A 61 -1.15 2.50 -8.82
C ALA A 61 -0.94 3.07 -10.23
N HIS A 62 -1.49 4.25 -10.48
CA HIS A 62 -1.30 4.90 -11.77
C HIS A 62 0.18 5.13 -12.07
N LYS A 63 0.92 5.59 -11.08
CA LYS A 63 2.33 5.82 -11.27
C LYS A 63 3.07 4.52 -11.53
N ALA A 64 2.71 3.48 -10.80
CA ALA A 64 3.37 2.19 -10.97
C ALA A 64 3.07 1.59 -12.34
N LEU A 65 1.84 1.71 -12.80
CA LEU A 65 1.45 1.12 -14.07
C LEU A 65 1.92 1.94 -15.25
N ALA A 66 2.16 3.22 -15.06
CA ALA A 66 2.62 4.07 -16.13
C ALA A 66 4.07 3.83 -16.50
N ASP A 67 4.82 3.27 -15.57
CA ASP A 67 6.21 2.92 -15.89
C ASP A 67 6.30 1.65 -16.71
#